data_e62cf57d25db7eca8878ed5bd0c7ddd3
#
_entry.id   e62cf57d25db7eca8878ed5bd0c7ddd3
#
_cell.length_a   1.000
_cell.length_b   1.000
_cell.length_c   1.000
_cell.angle_alpha   90.00
_cell.angle_beta   90.00
_cell.angle_gamma   90.00
#
_symmetry.space_group_name_H-M   'P 1'
#
loop_
_entity.id
_entity.type
_entity.pdbx_description
1 polymer ?
#
loop_
_entity_poly.entity_id
_entity_poly.type
_entity_poly.pdbx_seq_one_letter_code
_entity_poly.pdbx_strand_id
1 'polypeptide(L)'
;TEATAQIAGFARAVELRRENLEEKLLCMAKIRDYAAERLSAIPDLKILSAPGGAPHILSISLVGWPSQNIVNDLGSQGVCISAGSACHQGKPSHVIAALKLSKKVSGGVIRLSFGPETDKGDIDACADALRRHHDTRMPML
;
A
#
# COMPACT_ATOMS: atom_id res chain seq x y z
N THR A 1 7.10 -18.31 -33.09
CA THR A 1 7.80 -17.03 -33.37
C THR A 1 8.05 -16.29 -32.07
N GLU A 2 9.27 -15.83 -31.89
CA GLU A 2 9.66 -15.09 -30.69
C GLU A 2 8.99 -13.71 -30.67
N ALA A 3 8.56 -13.27 -29.44
CA ALA A 3 7.92 -11.97 -29.26
C ALA A 3 8.96 -10.83 -29.21
N THR A 4 9.68 -10.63 -30.29
CA THR A 4 10.86 -9.73 -30.34
C THR A 4 10.56 -8.29 -29.94
N ALA A 5 9.41 -7.75 -30.34
CA ALA A 5 9.01 -6.40 -29.94
C ALA A 5 8.78 -6.27 -28.43
N GLN A 6 8.18 -7.27 -27.79
CA GLN A 6 7.96 -7.30 -26.33
C GLN A 6 9.29 -7.45 -25.59
N ILE A 7 10.20 -8.30 -26.09
CA ILE A 7 11.54 -8.48 -25.50
C ILE A 7 12.32 -7.16 -25.58
N ALA A 8 12.32 -6.49 -26.74
CA ALA A 8 12.99 -5.20 -26.91
C ALA A 8 12.38 -4.11 -26.01
N GLY A 9 11.06 -4.06 -25.92
CA GLY A 9 10.37 -3.13 -25.03
C GLY A 9 10.70 -3.37 -23.56
N PHE A 10 10.74 -4.63 -23.13
CA PHE A 10 11.14 -4.99 -21.75
C PHE A 10 12.60 -4.62 -21.47
N ALA A 11 13.52 -4.91 -22.41
CA ALA A 11 14.93 -4.52 -22.27
C ALA A 11 15.06 -3.00 -22.09
N ARG A 12 14.35 -2.22 -22.93
CA ARG A 12 14.35 -0.75 -22.82
C ARG A 12 13.78 -0.26 -21.49
N ALA A 13 12.71 -0.87 -21.00
CA ALA A 13 12.15 -0.54 -19.70
C ALA A 13 13.14 -0.79 -18.55
N VAL A 14 13.89 -1.89 -18.61
CA VAL A 14 14.94 -2.20 -17.64
C VAL A 14 16.08 -1.17 -17.67
N GLU A 15 16.54 -0.79 -18.88
CA GLU A 15 17.56 0.26 -19.03
C GLU A 15 17.12 1.56 -18.37
N LEU A 16 15.94 2.06 -18.71
CA LEU A 16 15.39 3.30 -18.15
C LEU A 16 15.22 3.24 -16.61
N ARG A 17 14.84 2.07 -16.08
CA ARG A 17 14.69 1.89 -14.63
C ARG A 17 16.02 1.83 -13.88
N ARG A 18 17.08 1.38 -14.52
CA ARG A 18 18.43 1.36 -13.92
C ARG A 18 19.03 2.76 -13.76
N GLU A 19 18.61 3.72 -14.58
CA GLU A 19 19.05 5.11 -14.45
C GLU A 19 18.64 5.66 -13.07
N ASN A 20 19.59 6.08 -12.26
CA ASN A 20 19.41 6.65 -10.92
C ASN A 20 18.58 5.73 -9.97
N LEU A 21 18.74 4.41 -10.08
CA LEU A 21 17.94 3.45 -9.31
C LEU A 21 18.10 3.67 -7.80
N GLU A 22 19.32 3.87 -7.31
CA GLU A 22 19.57 4.07 -5.88
C GLU A 22 18.90 5.35 -5.35
N GLU A 23 18.95 6.43 -6.10
CA GLU A 23 18.28 7.68 -5.74
C GLU A 23 16.74 7.50 -5.70
N LYS A 24 16.18 6.83 -6.70
CA LYS A 24 14.73 6.51 -6.75
C LYS A 24 14.30 5.65 -5.55
N LEU A 25 15.09 4.62 -5.21
CA LEU A 25 14.83 3.78 -4.06
C LEU A 25 14.92 4.57 -2.73
N LEU A 26 15.88 5.46 -2.61
CA LEU A 26 16.02 6.33 -1.44
C LEU A 26 14.83 7.30 -1.31
N CYS A 27 14.38 7.90 -2.42
CA CYS A 27 13.20 8.76 -2.43
C CYS A 27 11.94 7.99 -1.98
N MET A 28 11.71 6.80 -2.54
CA MET A 28 10.57 5.96 -2.13
C MET A 28 10.66 5.55 -0.66
N ALA A 29 11.85 5.26 -0.13
CA ALA A 29 12.04 4.96 1.28
C ALA A 29 11.65 6.15 2.18
N LYS A 30 12.04 7.37 1.81
CA LYS A 30 11.66 8.59 2.54
C LYS A 30 10.14 8.81 2.53
N ILE A 31 9.48 8.57 1.40
CA ILE A 31 8.02 8.67 1.28
C ILE A 31 7.35 7.59 2.13
N ARG A 32 7.84 6.34 2.09
CA ARG A 32 7.34 5.25 2.95
C ARG A 32 7.44 5.61 4.44
N ASP A 33 8.58 6.14 4.86
CA ASP A 33 8.81 6.48 6.26
C ASP A 33 7.90 7.65 6.69
N TYR A 34 7.75 8.67 5.84
CA TYR A 34 6.79 9.74 6.04
C TYR A 34 5.35 9.22 6.12
N ALA A 35 4.97 8.29 5.24
CA ALA A 35 3.65 7.66 5.27
C ALA A 35 3.43 6.88 6.58
N ALA A 36 4.42 6.12 7.04
CA ALA A 36 4.34 5.39 8.28
C ALA A 36 4.13 6.32 9.48
N GLU A 37 4.89 7.41 9.55
CA GLU A 37 4.75 8.44 10.59
C GLU A 37 3.36 9.09 10.55
N ARG A 38 2.95 9.58 9.38
CA ARG A 38 1.70 10.31 9.18
C ARG A 38 0.47 9.45 9.48
N LEU A 39 0.50 8.17 9.06
CA LEU A 39 -0.60 7.24 9.26
C LEU A 39 -0.66 6.71 10.69
N SER A 40 0.46 6.60 11.40
CA SER A 40 0.47 6.14 12.80
C SER A 40 -0.32 7.04 13.75
N ALA A 41 -0.60 8.28 13.35
CA ALA A 41 -1.44 9.22 14.10
C ALA A 41 -2.96 8.96 13.96
N ILE A 42 -3.37 8.00 13.12
CA ILE A 42 -4.78 7.62 12.95
C ILE A 42 -5.12 6.56 14.02
N PRO A 43 -6.19 6.76 14.80
CA PRO A 43 -6.62 5.75 15.78
C PRO A 43 -6.88 4.38 15.12
N ASP A 44 -6.65 3.31 15.87
CA ASP A 44 -6.85 1.92 15.42
C ASP A 44 -6.02 1.50 14.19
N LEU A 45 -5.11 2.34 13.70
CA LEU A 45 -4.21 2.00 12.60
C LEU A 45 -2.93 1.35 13.14
N LYS A 46 -2.53 0.24 12.53
CA LYS A 46 -1.28 -0.48 12.82
C LYS A 46 -0.41 -0.55 11.56
N ILE A 47 0.85 -0.18 11.70
CA ILE A 47 1.86 -0.43 10.69
C ILE A 47 2.30 -1.90 10.81
N LEU A 48 2.26 -2.63 9.69
CA LEU A 48 2.63 -4.06 9.64
C LEU A 48 3.98 -4.29 8.95
N SER A 49 4.41 -3.36 8.09
CA SER A 49 5.73 -3.43 7.47
C SER A 49 6.82 -3.23 8.51
N ALA A 50 7.86 -4.08 8.46
CA ALA A 50 9.03 -3.93 9.29
C ALA A 50 9.84 -2.67 8.93
N PRO A 51 10.48 -2.00 9.90
CA PRO A 51 11.45 -0.94 9.62
C PRO A 51 12.53 -1.46 8.65
N GLY A 52 12.92 -0.64 7.68
CA GLY A 52 13.92 -1.03 6.68
C GLY A 52 13.44 -2.05 5.63
N GLY A 53 12.15 -2.39 5.61
CA GLY A 53 11.56 -3.24 4.57
C GLY A 53 11.58 -2.61 3.18
N ALA A 54 10.86 -3.22 2.22
CA ALA A 54 10.80 -2.76 0.83
C ALA A 54 10.46 -1.26 0.74
N PRO A 55 11.27 -0.44 0.05
CA PRO A 55 11.12 1.02 0.06
C PRO A 55 9.84 1.51 -0.61
N HIS A 56 9.27 0.69 -1.48
CA HIS A 56 8.12 1.03 -2.32
C HIS A 56 6.79 0.45 -1.82
N ILE A 57 6.77 -0.18 -0.64
CA ILE A 57 5.57 -0.83 -0.09
C ILE A 57 5.42 -0.52 1.40
N LEU A 58 4.19 -0.16 1.80
CA LEU A 58 3.79 -0.06 3.19
C LEU A 58 2.50 -0.86 3.40
N SER A 59 2.55 -1.89 4.25
CA SER A 59 1.38 -2.62 4.71
C SER A 59 0.93 -2.07 6.06
N ILE A 60 -0.36 -1.77 6.14
CA ILE A 60 -1.00 -1.25 7.36
C ILE A 60 -2.29 -2.03 7.62
N SER A 61 -2.85 -1.90 8.79
CA SER A 61 -4.18 -2.41 9.11
C SER A 61 -4.98 -1.36 9.85
N LEU A 62 -6.18 -1.06 9.37
CA LEU A 62 -7.18 -0.33 10.16
C LEU A 62 -8.01 -1.38 10.90
N VAL A 63 -7.74 -1.52 12.18
CA VAL A 63 -8.20 -2.65 13.02
C VAL A 63 -9.70 -2.59 13.25
N GLY A 64 -10.42 -3.59 12.77
CA GLY A 64 -11.88 -3.67 12.90
C GLY A 64 -12.66 -3.22 11.66
N TRP A 65 -12.02 -2.63 10.67
CA TRP A 65 -12.65 -2.25 9.39
C TRP A 65 -12.31 -3.24 8.29
N PRO A 66 -13.32 -3.73 7.52
CA PRO A 66 -13.04 -4.61 6.37
C PRO A 66 -12.24 -3.88 5.30
N SER A 67 -11.12 -4.46 4.90
CA SER A 67 -10.19 -3.86 3.93
C SER A 67 -10.85 -3.49 2.59
N GLN A 68 -11.83 -4.28 2.12
CA GLN A 68 -12.53 -3.98 0.88
C GLN A 68 -13.39 -2.71 0.99
N ASN A 69 -13.99 -2.45 2.16
CA ASN A 69 -14.77 -1.24 2.39
C ASN A 69 -13.86 0.00 2.37
N ILE A 70 -12.67 -0.11 2.98
CA ILE A 70 -11.66 0.95 2.94
C ILE A 70 -11.25 1.24 1.49
N VAL A 71 -10.90 0.21 0.72
CA VAL A 71 -10.50 0.35 -0.69
C VAL A 71 -11.57 1.03 -1.52
N ASN A 72 -12.84 0.60 -1.37
CA ASN A 72 -13.95 1.17 -2.13
C ASN A 72 -14.21 2.63 -1.75
N ASP A 73 -14.18 2.95 -0.47
CA ASP A 73 -14.43 4.31 0.02
C ASP A 73 -13.32 5.28 -0.40
N LEU A 74 -12.06 4.90 -0.22
CA LEU A 74 -10.92 5.70 -0.66
C LEU A 74 -10.86 5.82 -2.18
N GLY A 75 -11.17 4.74 -2.91
CA GLY A 75 -11.25 4.76 -4.37
C GLY A 75 -12.26 5.75 -4.91
N SER A 76 -13.42 5.91 -4.23
CA SER A 76 -14.41 6.92 -4.59
C SER A 76 -13.94 8.37 -4.41
N GLN A 77 -12.87 8.54 -3.62
CA GLN A 77 -12.21 9.84 -3.36
C GLN A 77 -10.94 10.04 -4.21
N GLY A 78 -10.68 9.12 -5.17
CA GLY A 78 -9.49 9.18 -6.04
C GLY A 78 -8.22 8.60 -5.43
N VAL A 79 -8.27 7.99 -4.24
CA VAL A 79 -7.12 7.38 -3.58
C VAL A 79 -7.11 5.87 -3.84
N CYS A 80 -6.15 5.42 -4.67
CA CYS A 80 -6.02 4.02 -5.08
C CYS A 80 -5.07 3.25 -4.17
N ILE A 81 -5.61 2.31 -3.40
CA ILE A 81 -4.89 1.39 -2.52
C ILE A 81 -5.33 -0.06 -2.79
N SER A 82 -4.65 -1.03 -2.21
CA SER A 82 -4.98 -2.45 -2.44
C SER A 82 -5.33 -3.19 -1.16
N ALA A 83 -6.37 -4.03 -1.22
CA ALA A 83 -6.69 -5.03 -0.19
C ALA A 83 -6.20 -6.40 -0.66
N GLY A 84 -5.04 -6.84 -0.16
CA GLY A 84 -4.49 -8.15 -0.50
C GLY A 84 -3.92 -8.26 -1.93
N SER A 85 -3.93 -9.47 -2.49
CA SER A 85 -3.43 -9.77 -3.83
C SER A 85 -4.58 -9.83 -4.84
N ALA A 86 -4.40 -9.20 -6.00
CA ALA A 86 -5.37 -9.22 -7.10
C ALA A 86 -5.72 -10.64 -7.55
N CYS A 87 -4.80 -11.59 -7.44
CA CYS A 87 -5.00 -12.99 -7.86
C CYS A 87 -5.84 -13.82 -6.88
N HIS A 88 -6.13 -13.34 -5.68
CA HIS A 88 -6.78 -14.14 -4.63
C HIS A 88 -8.26 -13.83 -4.41
N GLN A 89 -8.87 -12.96 -5.20
CA GLN A 89 -10.31 -12.67 -5.23
C GLN A 89 -11.08 -13.04 -3.94
N GLY A 90 -10.81 -12.30 -2.86
CA GLY A 90 -11.53 -12.48 -1.58
C GLY A 90 -11.01 -13.59 -0.66
N LYS A 91 -10.00 -14.37 -1.06
CA LYS A 91 -9.34 -15.33 -0.14
C LYS A 91 -8.26 -14.63 0.69
N PRO A 92 -8.05 -15.02 1.95
CA PRO A 92 -6.98 -14.47 2.77
C PRO A 92 -5.62 -14.64 2.10
N SER A 93 -4.82 -13.58 2.08
CA SER A 93 -3.45 -13.64 1.58
C SER A 93 -2.62 -14.60 2.43
N HIS A 94 -1.88 -15.53 1.79
CA HIS A 94 -0.95 -16.43 2.49
C HIS A 94 0.12 -15.66 3.27
N VAL A 95 0.52 -14.47 2.79
CA VAL A 95 1.46 -13.59 3.50
C VAL A 95 0.85 -13.10 4.81
N ILE A 96 -0.40 -12.63 4.77
CA ILE A 96 -1.10 -12.16 5.98
C ILE A 96 -1.37 -13.33 6.94
N ALA A 97 -1.70 -14.51 6.43
CA ALA A 97 -1.88 -15.71 7.23
C ALA A 97 -0.57 -16.11 7.96
N ALA A 98 0.59 -15.98 7.29
CA ALA A 98 1.89 -16.26 7.88
C ALA A 98 2.25 -15.33 9.05
N LEU A 99 1.70 -14.10 9.08
CA LEU A 99 1.90 -13.15 10.19
C LEU A 99 1.10 -13.53 11.46
N LYS A 100 0.22 -14.52 11.40
CA LYS A 100 -0.60 -15.01 12.53
C LYS A 100 -1.33 -13.89 13.30
N LEU A 101 -1.81 -12.90 12.58
CA LEU A 101 -2.54 -11.75 13.14
C LEU A 101 -3.94 -12.16 13.61
N SER A 102 -4.49 -11.44 14.58
CA SER A 102 -5.90 -11.62 14.97
C SER A 102 -6.83 -11.31 13.78
N LYS A 103 -8.04 -11.87 13.79
CA LYS A 103 -9.04 -11.67 12.72
C LYS A 103 -9.35 -10.19 12.49
N LYS A 104 -9.44 -9.39 13.58
CA LYS A 104 -9.69 -7.94 13.49
C LYS A 104 -8.56 -7.19 12.78
N VAL A 105 -7.31 -7.59 13.01
CA VAL A 105 -6.14 -6.99 12.37
C VAL A 105 -6.04 -7.47 10.93
N SER A 106 -6.12 -8.77 10.68
CA SER A 106 -5.97 -9.35 9.34
C SER A 106 -7.06 -8.90 8.36
N GLY A 107 -8.29 -8.69 8.86
CA GLY A 107 -9.41 -8.23 8.04
C GLY A 107 -9.30 -6.78 7.56
N GLY A 108 -8.54 -5.94 8.26
CA GLY A 108 -8.33 -4.53 7.92
C GLY A 108 -7.04 -4.25 7.15
N VAL A 109 -6.34 -5.28 6.67
CA VAL A 109 -5.03 -5.09 6.01
C VAL A 109 -5.18 -4.49 4.63
N ILE A 110 -4.50 -3.38 4.42
CA ILE A 110 -4.36 -2.70 3.14
C ILE A 110 -2.87 -2.45 2.84
N ARG A 111 -2.56 -2.31 1.55
CA ARG A 111 -1.21 -2.06 1.06
C ARG A 111 -1.17 -0.78 0.26
N LEU A 112 -0.26 0.10 0.64
CA LEU A 112 0.15 1.25 -0.14
C LEU A 112 1.38 0.87 -0.96
N SER A 113 1.43 1.35 -2.21
CA SER A 113 2.57 1.16 -3.10
C SER A 113 3.01 2.53 -3.62
N PHE A 114 4.31 2.79 -3.55
CA PHE A 114 4.90 4.08 -3.90
C PHE A 114 5.71 3.96 -5.19
N GLY A 115 5.61 4.97 -6.03
CA GLY A 115 6.46 5.15 -7.21
C GLY A 115 7.46 6.29 -7.00
N PRO A 116 8.38 6.48 -7.97
CA PRO A 116 9.31 7.62 -7.93
C PRO A 116 8.61 8.99 -7.96
N GLU A 117 7.40 9.04 -8.48
CA GLU A 117 6.57 10.23 -8.63
C GLU A 117 5.70 10.52 -7.41
N THR A 118 5.60 9.56 -6.48
CA THR A 118 4.78 9.74 -5.26
C THR A 118 5.38 10.80 -4.37
N ASP A 119 4.57 11.76 -3.95
CA ASP A 119 4.99 12.85 -3.09
C ASP A 119 4.27 12.88 -1.72
N LYS A 120 4.62 13.85 -0.88
CA LYS A 120 3.99 14.02 0.44
C LYS A 120 2.53 14.40 0.36
N GLY A 121 2.12 15.13 -0.68
CA GLY A 121 0.74 15.52 -0.91
C GLY A 121 -0.16 14.31 -1.14
N ASP A 122 0.33 13.31 -1.89
CA ASP A 122 -0.37 12.04 -2.09
C ASP A 122 -0.58 11.30 -0.77
N ILE A 123 0.45 11.32 0.09
CA ILE A 123 0.38 10.68 1.41
C ILE A 123 -0.59 11.41 2.34
N ASP A 124 -0.57 12.74 2.34
CA ASP A 124 -1.50 13.53 3.15
C ASP A 124 -2.94 13.34 2.69
N ALA A 125 -3.20 13.31 1.38
CA ALA A 125 -4.52 13.00 0.83
C ALA A 125 -5.01 11.60 1.25
N CYS A 126 -4.12 10.60 1.21
CA CYS A 126 -4.42 9.24 1.68
C CYS A 126 -4.72 9.21 3.18
N ALA A 127 -3.91 9.88 3.99
CA ALA A 127 -4.09 9.95 5.45
C ALA A 127 -5.42 10.62 5.82
N ASP A 128 -5.76 11.72 5.16
CA ASP A 128 -7.00 12.44 5.38
C ASP A 128 -8.23 11.60 4.96
N ALA A 129 -8.13 10.86 3.85
CA ALA A 129 -9.18 9.94 3.41
C ALA A 129 -9.37 8.78 4.41
N LEU A 130 -8.27 8.18 4.90
CA LEU A 130 -8.33 7.13 5.92
C LEU A 130 -8.90 7.64 7.24
N ARG A 131 -8.53 8.84 7.68
CA ARG A 131 -9.10 9.46 8.88
C ARG A 131 -10.59 9.71 8.72
N ARG A 132 -11.04 10.27 7.59
CA ARG A 132 -12.47 10.44 7.31
C ARG A 132 -13.22 9.10 7.32
N HIS A 133 -12.63 8.07 6.72
CA HIS A 133 -13.21 6.73 6.74
C HIS A 133 -13.38 6.20 8.17
N HIS A 134 -12.34 6.32 9.00
CA HIS A 134 -12.37 5.94 10.41
C HIS A 134 -13.46 6.70 11.19
N ASP A 135 -13.54 8.03 11.01
CA ASP A 135 -14.42 8.89 11.81
C ASP A 135 -15.90 8.81 11.39
N THR A 136 -16.19 8.41 10.14
CA THR A 136 -17.55 8.37 9.57
C THR A 136 -18.14 6.97 9.45
N ARG A 137 -17.35 5.92 9.55
CA ARG A 137 -17.78 4.54 9.44
C ARG A 137 -17.67 3.82 10.80
N MET A 138 -18.44 2.76 10.96
CA MET A 138 -18.33 1.91 12.15
C MET A 138 -17.46 0.68 11.86
N PRO A 139 -16.66 0.20 12.85
CA PRO A 139 -15.97 -1.07 12.73
C PRO A 139 -16.98 -2.22 12.59
N MET A 140 -16.66 -3.20 11.74
CA MET A 140 -17.54 -4.31 11.41
C MET A 140 -16.92 -5.69 11.65
N LEU A 141 -15.70 -5.76 12.22
CA LEU A 141 -14.97 -7.01 12.49
C LEU A 141 -14.74 -7.27 13.98
#